data_b9f7bfae69eafea05ab49e2b5223dae0
#
_entry.id   b9f7bfae69eafea05ab49e2b5223dae0
#
_cell.length_a   1.000
_cell.length_b   1.000
_cell.length_c   1.000
_cell.angle_alpha   90.00
_cell.angle_beta   90.00
_cell.angle_gamma   90.00
#
_symmetry.space_group_name_H-M   'P 1'
#
loop_
_entity.id
_entity.type
_entity.pdbx_description
1 polymer ?
#
loop_
_entity_poly.entity_id
_entity_poly.type
_entity_poly.pdbx_seq_one_letter_code
_entity_poly.pdbx_strand_id
1 'polypeptide(L)'
;MRQGYLRRPLLVLAAIFALAAAQVTAAQEARGPGSGASRTEQRRSEPPATPRTPLPPESVTSHTIDGGGQQLAFTARAGAVRLLDANSGNPQADIAYVAFERSDAGDAAQRPVTFAINGGPGAASGFLDIGAMGPWRLSMNGAALAPSAPPLTAANAETWLPFTDLVFIDPPGTGFTRILAESDDVRRHFYSVSGDIDILAVTIRKWLEQHNRLASPKFIVGESYGGFRAPKIAHALQQTENVGVRGIAMLSPVIDFSWFEGTTPLTRVALLPAMTAVARGVTDRKSLADVEAYATGQYLSDLLKGPRDKEAVGRLTDKVAGFTGLDRNLVARLAGRVDASTFLRERGRNQARVGSLYDGSISALDPNPNAIESHWSDPFLDGLRAPIASAMADITVNRLKWPVGELRYEILNNQVVRQWNWDRGRGTNESLSDLRQALALDPHLRVLVMSGITDLITTYFGSKMLVDQLPAYGDARRVRFEVVPGGHMFYSRDDARATLRDAGRDLIEGRREGE
;
A
#
# COMPACT_ATOMS: atom_id res chain seq x y z
N MET A 1 -26.23 19.81 37.27
CA MET A 1 -26.40 18.45 36.78
C MET A 1 -26.13 18.44 35.29
N ARG A 2 -24.90 18.17 34.92
CA ARG A 2 -24.46 17.97 33.53
C ARG A 2 -23.48 16.80 33.57
N GLN A 3 -23.88 15.64 33.07
CA GLN A 3 -22.95 14.57 32.70
C GLN A 3 -23.62 13.64 31.68
N GLY A 4 -22.90 13.41 30.59
CA GLY A 4 -22.99 12.17 29.87
C GLY A 4 -23.67 12.19 28.50
N TYR A 5 -22.96 12.62 27.45
CA TYR A 5 -23.12 12.06 26.10
C TYR A 5 -21.85 12.38 25.30
N LEU A 6 -20.83 11.56 25.49
CA LEU A 6 -19.65 11.56 24.61
C LEU A 6 -18.95 10.20 24.74
N ARG A 7 -19.40 9.19 24.01
CA ARG A 7 -18.61 7.99 23.67
C ARG A 7 -19.40 7.13 22.68
N ARG A 8 -19.07 7.26 21.41
CA ARG A 8 -19.14 6.28 20.31
C ARG A 8 -19.17 7.05 18.99
N PRO A 9 -18.04 7.16 18.30
CA PRO A 9 -17.81 6.49 17.02
C PRO A 9 -16.33 6.12 16.83
N LEU A 10 -15.85 5.04 17.43
CA LEU A 10 -14.43 4.64 17.41
C LEU A 10 -14.18 3.34 16.67
N LEU A 11 -15.17 2.78 15.97
CA LEU A 11 -15.08 1.41 15.44
C LEU A 11 -15.02 1.28 13.91
N VAL A 12 -15.18 2.34 13.14
CA VAL A 12 -15.37 2.19 11.68
C VAL A 12 -14.08 2.30 10.87
N LEU A 13 -13.07 3.07 11.28
CA LEU A 13 -11.83 3.16 10.51
C LEU A 13 -10.87 1.98 10.74
N ALA A 14 -10.93 1.35 11.91
CA ALA A 14 -10.24 0.09 12.13
C ALA A 14 -10.80 -1.05 11.27
N ALA A 15 -12.03 -0.95 10.80
CA ALA A 15 -12.72 -2.01 10.06
C ALA A 15 -12.24 -2.16 8.60
N ILE A 16 -11.80 -1.11 7.92
CA ILE A 16 -11.42 -1.21 6.49
C ILE A 16 -10.04 -1.87 6.32
N PHE A 17 -9.09 -1.59 7.22
CA PHE A 17 -7.81 -2.31 7.27
C PHE A 17 -7.83 -3.52 8.24
N ALA A 18 -8.79 -3.56 9.19
CA ALA A 18 -8.97 -4.68 10.12
C ALA A 18 -9.86 -5.81 9.57
N LEU A 19 -10.58 -5.63 8.48
CA LEU A 19 -11.29 -6.74 7.81
C LEU A 19 -10.33 -7.82 7.30
N ALA A 20 -9.06 -7.48 7.03
CA ALA A 20 -8.02 -8.48 6.79
C ALA A 20 -7.43 -9.07 8.10
N ALA A 21 -7.69 -8.49 9.28
CA ALA A 21 -7.06 -8.87 10.55
C ALA A 21 -8.03 -9.43 11.62
N ALA A 22 -9.34 -9.32 11.44
CA ALA A 22 -10.32 -9.66 12.49
C ALA A 22 -10.71 -11.14 12.60
N GLN A 23 -10.02 -12.05 11.92
CA GLN A 23 -10.46 -13.45 11.81
C GLN A 23 -9.92 -14.40 12.89
N VAL A 24 -9.31 -13.95 13.97
CA VAL A 24 -8.72 -14.88 14.96
C VAL A 24 -9.40 -14.87 16.35
N THR A 25 -10.36 -14.00 16.65
CA THR A 25 -10.86 -13.85 18.04
C THR A 25 -12.31 -14.25 18.31
N ALA A 26 -13.08 -14.75 17.36
CA ALA A 26 -14.51 -15.05 17.54
C ALA A 26 -14.83 -16.51 17.93
N ALA A 27 -13.87 -17.36 18.26
CA ALA A 27 -14.12 -18.79 18.54
C ALA A 27 -14.19 -19.14 20.04
N GLN A 28 -14.40 -18.21 20.96
CA GLN A 28 -14.31 -18.50 22.41
C GLN A 28 -15.41 -17.95 23.31
N GLU A 29 -16.60 -17.67 22.82
CA GLU A 29 -17.74 -17.34 23.72
C GLU A 29 -19.02 -18.10 23.35
N ALA A 30 -19.08 -19.37 23.69
CA ALA A 30 -20.32 -20.11 23.85
C ALA A 30 -20.16 -21.23 24.88
N ARG A 31 -20.16 -20.90 26.18
CA ARG A 31 -20.47 -21.84 27.26
C ARG A 31 -21.25 -21.12 28.35
N GLY A 32 -22.44 -21.62 28.60
CA GLY A 32 -23.43 -21.12 29.57
C GLY A 32 -23.01 -21.21 31.05
N PRO A 33 -23.81 -20.69 31.98
CA PRO A 33 -23.41 -20.43 33.35
C PRO A 33 -23.44 -21.69 34.23
N GLY A 34 -22.33 -21.97 34.89
CA GLY A 34 -22.18 -23.04 35.88
C GLY A 34 -21.14 -22.68 36.95
N SER A 35 -21.67 -22.42 38.16
CA SER A 35 -21.08 -22.51 39.51
C SER A 35 -19.72 -21.88 39.79
N GLY A 36 -19.70 -21.04 40.84
CA GLY A 36 -18.57 -20.32 41.35
C GLY A 36 -17.42 -21.18 41.89
N ALA A 37 -16.25 -20.78 41.46
CA ALA A 37 -14.98 -21.02 42.19
C ALA A 37 -14.08 -19.83 41.84
N SER A 38 -13.55 -19.19 42.87
CA SER A 38 -12.59 -18.10 42.76
C SER A 38 -11.40 -18.52 41.89
N ARG A 39 -11.33 -18.00 40.69
CA ARG A 39 -10.15 -18.09 39.84
C ARG A 39 -9.32 -16.85 40.08
N THR A 40 -8.20 -17.03 40.73
CA THR A 40 -7.04 -16.16 40.64
C THR A 40 -6.80 -15.86 39.16
N GLU A 41 -6.91 -14.60 38.78
CA GLU A 41 -6.52 -14.15 37.43
C GLU A 41 -5.04 -14.48 37.22
N GLN A 42 -4.76 -15.60 36.58
CA GLN A 42 -3.48 -15.82 35.94
C GLN A 42 -3.36 -14.77 34.83
N ARG A 43 -2.63 -13.68 35.11
CA ARG A 43 -2.04 -12.85 34.06
C ARG A 43 -1.45 -13.83 33.03
N ARG A 44 -2.05 -13.94 31.87
CA ARG A 44 -1.38 -14.55 30.72
C ARG A 44 -0.09 -13.77 30.55
N SER A 45 1.02 -14.38 30.89
CA SER A 45 2.34 -13.87 30.58
C SER A 45 2.38 -13.55 29.10
N GLU A 46 2.61 -12.28 28.75
CA GLU A 46 2.98 -11.91 27.39
C GLU A 46 4.10 -12.85 26.94
N PRO A 47 4.06 -13.33 25.68
CA PRO A 47 5.17 -14.11 25.17
C PRO A 47 6.46 -13.31 25.40
N PRO A 48 7.57 -13.98 25.77
CA PRO A 48 8.81 -13.30 26.06
C PRO A 48 9.15 -12.37 24.89
N ALA A 49 9.46 -11.12 25.21
CA ALA A 49 9.85 -10.12 24.22
C ALA A 49 10.97 -10.72 23.36
N THR A 50 10.79 -10.74 22.05
CA THR A 50 11.81 -11.18 21.10
C THR A 50 13.11 -10.46 21.45
N PRO A 51 14.27 -11.15 21.56
CA PRO A 51 15.53 -10.51 21.86
C PRO A 51 15.74 -9.34 20.90
N ARG A 52 15.97 -8.15 21.45
CA ARG A 52 16.18 -6.91 20.68
C ARG A 52 17.63 -6.85 20.18
N THR A 53 18.05 -7.94 19.53
CA THR A 53 19.39 -8.05 18.97
C THR A 53 19.49 -7.16 17.75
N PRO A 54 20.49 -6.30 17.67
CA PRO A 54 20.77 -5.51 16.48
C PRO A 54 20.92 -6.38 15.24
N LEU A 55 20.57 -5.79 14.07
CA LEU A 55 20.76 -6.47 12.79
C LEU A 55 22.26 -6.64 12.48
N PRO A 56 22.64 -7.68 11.73
CA PRO A 56 24.04 -7.91 11.32
C PRO A 56 24.58 -6.74 10.48
N PRO A 57 25.91 -6.61 10.37
CA PRO A 57 26.53 -5.68 9.44
C PRO A 57 26.03 -5.87 8.01
N GLU A 58 26.13 -4.82 7.20
CA GLU A 58 25.77 -4.86 5.78
C GLU A 58 26.50 -5.98 5.05
N SER A 59 25.76 -6.76 4.27
CA SER A 59 26.29 -7.71 3.31
C SER A 59 26.33 -7.09 1.92
N VAL A 60 27.43 -7.30 1.19
CA VAL A 60 27.63 -6.78 -0.16
C VAL A 60 27.96 -7.94 -1.10
N THR A 61 27.19 -8.08 -2.17
CA THR A 61 27.35 -9.17 -3.13
C THR A 61 27.26 -8.65 -4.57
N SER A 62 27.93 -9.32 -5.52
CA SER A 62 27.90 -8.94 -6.93
C SER A 62 27.08 -9.94 -7.73
N HIS A 63 26.28 -9.44 -8.66
CA HIS A 63 25.35 -10.22 -9.45
C HIS A 63 25.30 -9.76 -10.90
N THR A 64 24.81 -10.65 -11.76
CA THR A 64 24.47 -10.35 -13.15
C THR A 64 23.15 -11.03 -13.47
N ILE A 65 22.24 -10.32 -14.13
CA ILE A 65 20.97 -10.87 -14.63
C ILE A 65 20.76 -10.49 -16.09
N ASP A 66 19.88 -11.21 -16.77
CA ASP A 66 19.26 -10.74 -18.01
C ASP A 66 18.06 -9.86 -17.66
N GLY A 67 18.17 -8.57 -17.93
CA GLY A 67 17.13 -7.58 -17.74
C GLY A 67 16.43 -7.22 -19.05
N GLY A 68 15.72 -8.18 -19.65
CA GLY A 68 14.98 -7.95 -20.89
C GLY A 68 15.88 -7.90 -22.14
N GLY A 69 16.84 -8.83 -22.24
CA GLY A 69 17.78 -8.95 -23.34
C GLY A 69 19.06 -8.13 -23.17
N GLN A 70 19.23 -7.46 -22.03
CA GLN A 70 20.47 -6.78 -21.65
C GLN A 70 21.06 -7.43 -20.40
N GLN A 71 22.36 -7.76 -20.45
CA GLN A 71 23.09 -8.20 -19.25
C GLN A 71 23.30 -6.99 -18.32
N LEU A 72 22.81 -7.12 -17.08
CA LEU A 72 22.88 -6.08 -16.06
C LEU A 72 23.78 -6.56 -14.92
N ALA A 73 24.98 -6.00 -14.82
CA ALA A 73 25.86 -6.22 -13.68
C ALA A 73 25.53 -5.22 -12.57
N PHE A 74 25.38 -5.70 -11.34
CA PHE A 74 25.02 -4.86 -10.20
C PHE A 74 25.60 -5.39 -8.89
N THR A 75 25.79 -4.47 -7.95
CA THR A 75 26.07 -4.76 -6.55
C THR A 75 24.76 -4.76 -5.78
N ALA A 76 24.52 -5.80 -5.00
CA ALA A 76 23.39 -5.88 -4.09
C ALA A 76 23.90 -5.71 -2.65
N ARG A 77 23.19 -4.89 -1.87
CA ARG A 77 23.46 -4.64 -0.46
C ARG A 77 22.23 -5.02 0.35
N ALA A 78 22.44 -5.73 1.44
CA ALA A 78 21.40 -5.96 2.45
C ALA A 78 21.95 -5.52 3.81
N GLY A 79 21.25 -4.60 4.48
CA GLY A 79 21.75 -4.00 5.70
C GLY A 79 20.68 -3.21 6.45
N ALA A 80 21.13 -2.40 7.39
CA ALA A 80 20.24 -1.55 8.16
C ALA A 80 20.86 -0.17 8.46
N VAL A 81 20.02 0.85 8.42
CA VAL A 81 20.35 2.17 8.96
C VAL A 81 20.00 2.18 10.44
N ARG A 82 21.02 2.36 11.30
CA ARG A 82 20.82 2.48 12.74
C ARG A 82 20.38 3.88 13.12
N LEU A 83 19.24 3.95 13.81
CA LEU A 83 18.73 5.17 14.40
C LEU A 83 19.10 5.21 15.89
N LEU A 84 19.62 6.35 16.31
CA LEU A 84 20.03 6.62 17.68
C LEU A 84 19.15 7.70 18.28
N ASP A 85 18.93 7.63 19.58
CA ASP A 85 18.34 8.71 20.33
C ASP A 85 19.29 9.93 20.35
N ALA A 86 18.78 11.10 20.00
CA ALA A 86 19.59 12.29 19.83
C ALA A 86 20.25 12.78 21.14
N ASN A 87 19.65 12.47 22.30
CA ASN A 87 20.14 12.94 23.58
C ASN A 87 21.07 11.91 24.25
N SER A 88 20.69 10.64 24.25
CA SER A 88 21.43 9.58 24.95
C SER A 88 22.42 8.82 24.06
N GLY A 89 22.27 8.90 22.74
CA GLY A 89 23.05 8.09 21.79
C GLY A 89 22.66 6.61 21.76
N ASN A 90 21.62 6.21 22.49
CA ASN A 90 21.20 4.80 22.56
C ASN A 90 20.52 4.36 21.27
N PRO A 91 20.75 3.11 20.80
CA PRO A 91 20.04 2.56 19.65
C PRO A 91 18.52 2.53 19.85
N GLN A 92 17.78 3.07 18.92
CA GLN A 92 16.31 3.06 18.91
C GLN A 92 15.74 2.05 17.92
N ALA A 93 16.31 1.96 16.72
CA ALA A 93 15.90 1.01 15.71
C ALA A 93 17.03 0.71 14.72
N ASP A 94 16.95 -0.45 14.09
CA ASP A 94 17.64 -0.80 12.85
C ASP A 94 16.60 -0.88 11.74
N ILE A 95 16.62 0.07 10.83
CA ILE A 95 15.71 0.12 9.68
C ILE A 95 16.36 -0.64 8.53
N ALA A 96 15.81 -1.81 8.25
CA ALA A 96 16.35 -2.72 7.24
C ALA A 96 16.10 -2.19 5.82
N TYR A 97 17.05 -2.46 4.94
CA TYR A 97 16.93 -2.16 3.52
C TYR A 97 17.63 -3.23 2.67
N VAL A 98 17.17 -3.32 1.40
CA VAL A 98 17.88 -3.98 0.31
C VAL A 98 18.13 -2.96 -0.78
N ALA A 99 19.37 -2.84 -1.25
CA ALA A 99 19.73 -1.92 -2.33
C ALA A 99 20.37 -2.67 -3.49
N PHE A 100 20.10 -2.20 -4.70
CA PHE A 100 20.68 -2.71 -5.95
C PHE A 100 21.26 -1.55 -6.73
N GLU A 101 22.56 -1.59 -6.97
CA GLU A 101 23.33 -0.51 -7.60
C GLU A 101 24.04 -1.05 -8.87
N ARG A 102 23.80 -0.42 -10.02
CA ARG A 102 24.48 -0.80 -11.26
C ARG A 102 26.00 -0.63 -11.12
N SER A 103 26.74 -1.70 -11.45
CA SER A 103 28.22 -1.70 -11.33
C SER A 103 28.93 -1.13 -12.55
N ASP A 104 28.24 -1.05 -13.71
CA ASP A 104 28.80 -0.66 -15.02
C ASP A 104 28.20 0.65 -15.57
N ALA A 105 27.54 1.46 -14.71
CA ALA A 105 26.77 2.64 -15.13
C ALA A 105 27.48 3.99 -14.92
N GLY A 106 28.80 4.03 -14.81
CA GLY A 106 29.59 5.26 -14.65
C GLY A 106 29.61 5.79 -13.21
N ASP A 107 29.63 7.12 -13.04
CA ASP A 107 29.70 7.75 -11.72
C ASP A 107 28.41 7.55 -10.92
N ALA A 108 28.49 6.79 -9.87
CA ALA A 108 27.36 6.50 -8.98
C ALA A 108 26.73 7.78 -8.39
N ALA A 109 27.53 8.83 -8.13
CA ALA A 109 27.02 10.09 -7.57
C ALA A 109 26.09 10.85 -8.53
N GLN A 110 26.21 10.62 -9.84
CA GLN A 110 25.38 11.23 -10.88
C GLN A 110 24.17 10.37 -11.25
N ARG A 111 24.19 9.10 -10.89
CA ARG A 111 23.13 8.17 -11.23
C ARG A 111 21.90 8.38 -10.34
N PRO A 112 20.66 8.34 -10.88
CA PRO A 112 19.46 8.41 -10.08
C PRO A 112 19.39 7.29 -9.03
N VAL A 113 18.82 7.61 -7.87
CA VAL A 113 18.49 6.63 -6.83
C VAL A 113 17.00 6.72 -6.46
N THR A 114 16.34 5.58 -6.45
CA THR A 114 14.91 5.45 -6.16
C THR A 114 14.71 4.68 -4.85
N PHE A 115 14.07 5.33 -3.88
CA PHE A 115 13.64 4.73 -2.62
C PHE A 115 12.22 4.20 -2.78
N ALA A 116 12.04 2.90 -2.60
CA ALA A 116 10.76 2.22 -2.74
C ALA A 116 10.24 1.76 -1.38
N ILE A 117 9.00 2.12 -1.05
CA ILE A 117 8.40 1.91 0.27
C ILE A 117 6.96 1.45 0.11
N ASN A 118 6.67 0.24 0.59
CA ASN A 118 5.29 -0.27 0.64
C ASN A 118 4.45 0.42 1.72
N GLY A 119 3.17 0.07 1.75
CA GLY A 119 2.15 0.69 2.57
C GLY A 119 1.79 -0.08 3.84
N GLY A 120 0.56 -0.46 3.94
CA GLY A 120 -0.10 -1.02 5.11
C GLY A 120 -0.94 0.04 5.83
N PRO A 121 -0.52 0.64 6.98
CA PRO A 121 0.78 0.45 7.65
C PRO A 121 1.04 -1.00 8.03
N GLY A 122 2.32 -1.39 8.08
CA GLY A 122 2.70 -2.74 8.46
C GLY A 122 3.06 -3.68 7.29
N ALA A 123 3.17 -3.18 6.03
CA ALA A 123 3.66 -3.95 4.90
C ALA A 123 5.14 -3.65 4.61
N ALA A 124 5.93 -4.71 4.39
CA ALA A 124 7.31 -4.64 3.99
C ALA A 124 7.47 -4.35 2.49
N SER A 125 8.61 -3.80 2.08
CA SER A 125 8.86 -3.39 0.70
C SER A 125 9.20 -4.55 -0.26
N GLY A 126 9.17 -5.79 0.23
CA GLY A 126 9.27 -6.99 -0.60
C GLY A 126 8.18 -7.11 -1.67
N PHE A 127 6.99 -6.50 -1.48
CA PHE A 127 5.97 -6.44 -2.53
C PHE A 127 6.45 -5.65 -3.75
N LEU A 128 7.08 -4.48 -3.55
CA LEU A 128 7.66 -3.68 -4.63
C LEU A 128 8.96 -4.27 -5.16
N ASP A 129 9.80 -4.87 -4.31
CA ASP A 129 11.07 -5.46 -4.72
C ASP A 129 10.80 -6.63 -5.68
N ILE A 130 10.36 -7.77 -5.18
CA ILE A 130 10.21 -8.98 -6.00
C ILE A 130 8.87 -9.07 -6.75
N GLY A 131 7.95 -8.14 -6.51
CA GLY A 131 6.69 -8.05 -7.24
C GLY A 131 6.74 -7.13 -8.45
N ALA A 132 7.52 -6.05 -8.38
CA ALA A 132 7.49 -4.97 -9.37
C ALA A 132 8.83 -4.68 -10.02
N MET A 133 9.76 -4.02 -9.28
CA MET A 133 10.86 -3.27 -9.91
C MET A 133 12.26 -3.78 -9.59
N GLY A 134 12.41 -4.70 -8.63
CA GLY A 134 13.73 -5.28 -8.30
C GLY A 134 14.30 -6.16 -9.41
N PRO A 135 15.57 -6.60 -9.26
CA PRO A 135 16.24 -7.39 -10.29
C PRO A 135 15.70 -8.83 -10.41
N TRP A 136 15.10 -9.34 -9.35
CA TRP A 136 14.43 -10.64 -9.35
C TRP A 136 12.96 -10.47 -9.08
N ARG A 137 12.13 -11.32 -9.65
CA ARG A 137 10.69 -11.28 -9.43
C ARG A 137 10.09 -12.64 -9.12
N LEU A 138 9.06 -12.65 -8.30
CA LEU A 138 8.14 -13.76 -8.13
C LEU A 138 7.12 -13.72 -9.29
N SER A 139 6.93 -14.83 -10.00
CA SER A 139 5.93 -14.89 -11.07
C SER A 139 4.53 -14.93 -10.49
N MET A 140 3.73 -13.90 -10.73
CA MET A 140 2.34 -13.77 -10.23
C MET A 140 1.29 -13.88 -11.35
N ASN A 141 1.61 -13.46 -12.57
CA ASN A 141 0.80 -13.54 -13.80
C ASN A 141 -0.64 -13.00 -13.65
N GLY A 142 -0.86 -12.03 -12.76
CA GLY A 142 -2.18 -11.46 -12.51
C GLY A 142 -3.22 -12.44 -11.96
N ALA A 143 -2.80 -13.60 -11.47
CA ALA A 143 -3.66 -14.62 -10.87
C ALA A 143 -3.45 -14.70 -9.35
N ALA A 144 -4.46 -15.17 -8.63
CA ALA A 144 -4.29 -15.53 -7.23
C ALA A 144 -3.28 -16.67 -7.12
N LEU A 145 -2.22 -16.47 -6.34
CA LEU A 145 -1.33 -17.56 -5.96
C LEU A 145 -1.97 -18.36 -4.82
N ALA A 146 -1.74 -19.66 -4.82
CA ALA A 146 -2.03 -20.46 -3.63
C ALA A 146 -0.96 -20.16 -2.55
N PRO A 147 -1.30 -20.13 -1.25
CA PRO A 147 -0.31 -19.97 -0.19
C PRO A 147 0.80 -21.04 -0.21
N SER A 148 0.54 -22.19 -0.84
CA SER A 148 1.49 -23.28 -1.06
C SER A 148 2.28 -23.17 -2.37
N ALA A 149 2.12 -22.07 -3.13
CA ALA A 149 2.86 -21.90 -4.37
C ALA A 149 4.39 -21.83 -4.09
N PRO A 150 5.23 -22.48 -4.93
CA PRO A 150 6.67 -22.40 -4.75
C PRO A 150 7.17 -20.95 -4.84
N PRO A 151 8.06 -20.52 -3.91
CA PRO A 151 8.57 -19.14 -3.88
C PRO A 151 9.70 -18.93 -4.92
N LEU A 152 9.49 -19.39 -6.14
CA LEU A 152 10.50 -19.35 -7.20
C LEU A 152 10.59 -17.94 -7.79
N THR A 153 11.80 -17.41 -7.83
CA THR A 153 12.10 -16.12 -8.43
C THR A 153 12.98 -16.28 -9.67
N ALA A 154 12.68 -15.47 -10.68
CA ALA A 154 13.45 -15.37 -11.92
C ALA A 154 14.01 -13.96 -12.10
N ALA A 155 14.92 -13.76 -13.08
CA ALA A 155 15.33 -12.43 -13.51
C ALA A 155 14.10 -11.62 -13.96
N ASN A 156 14.08 -10.34 -13.59
CA ASN A 156 12.98 -9.44 -13.92
C ASN A 156 13.32 -8.62 -15.17
N ALA A 157 12.63 -8.92 -16.28
CA ALA A 157 12.80 -8.18 -17.52
C ALA A 157 12.34 -6.71 -17.42
N GLU A 158 11.43 -6.42 -16.48
CA GLU A 158 10.90 -5.08 -16.22
C GLU A 158 11.56 -4.39 -15.02
N THR A 159 12.77 -4.84 -14.62
CA THR A 159 13.52 -4.17 -13.54
C THR A 159 13.84 -2.71 -13.89
N TRP A 160 13.86 -1.85 -12.89
CA TRP A 160 14.23 -0.44 -13.08
C TRP A 160 15.73 -0.18 -13.05
N LEU A 161 16.55 -1.19 -12.81
CA LEU A 161 18.01 -1.07 -12.78
C LEU A 161 18.63 -0.43 -14.04
N PRO A 162 18.09 -0.53 -15.26
CA PRO A 162 18.66 0.17 -16.42
C PRO A 162 18.74 1.68 -16.27
N PHE A 163 17.83 2.33 -15.52
CA PHE A 163 17.71 3.80 -15.45
C PHE A 163 17.81 4.40 -14.04
N THR A 164 17.80 3.59 -12.97
CA THR A 164 17.99 4.05 -11.59
C THR A 164 18.58 2.96 -10.73
N ASP A 165 19.31 3.33 -9.67
CA ASP A 165 19.58 2.41 -8.56
C ASP A 165 18.36 2.32 -7.66
N LEU A 166 18.18 1.20 -6.96
CA LEU A 166 16.99 0.89 -6.18
C LEU A 166 17.34 0.68 -4.73
N VAL A 167 16.54 1.24 -3.82
CA VAL A 167 16.66 1.03 -2.38
C VAL A 167 15.27 0.72 -1.83
N PHE A 168 15.04 -0.51 -1.41
CA PHE A 168 13.81 -0.96 -0.80
C PHE A 168 13.95 -0.87 0.72
N ILE A 169 13.16 -0.02 1.37
CA ILE A 169 13.21 0.19 2.82
C ILE A 169 12.03 -0.53 3.47
N ASP A 170 12.28 -1.37 4.45
CA ASP A 170 11.25 -1.98 5.27
C ASP A 170 10.84 -1.02 6.40
N PRO A 171 9.60 -0.46 6.39
CA PRO A 171 9.14 0.45 7.43
C PRO A 171 9.15 -0.16 8.84
N PRO A 172 9.01 0.66 9.90
CA PRO A 172 9.02 0.17 11.28
C PRO A 172 8.08 -1.02 11.53
N GLY A 173 8.64 -2.09 12.11
CA GLY A 173 7.91 -3.32 12.43
C GLY A 173 7.61 -4.25 11.26
N THR A 174 8.22 -4.03 10.10
CA THR A 174 8.04 -4.86 8.90
C THR A 174 9.38 -5.45 8.41
N GLY A 175 9.32 -6.40 7.52
CA GLY A 175 10.49 -7.05 6.94
C GLY A 175 11.46 -7.53 8.01
N PHE A 176 12.71 -7.13 7.90
CA PHE A 176 13.72 -7.37 8.94
C PHE A 176 13.91 -6.19 9.89
N THR A 177 13.24 -5.06 9.70
CA THR A 177 13.34 -3.88 10.59
C THR A 177 13.05 -4.23 12.04
N ARG A 178 13.87 -3.73 12.96
CA ARG A 178 13.78 -3.99 14.40
C ARG A 178 13.73 -2.69 15.21
N ILE A 179 12.79 -2.62 16.15
CA ILE A 179 12.77 -1.56 17.17
C ILE A 179 13.58 -2.08 18.34
N LEU A 180 14.70 -1.41 18.63
CA LEU A 180 15.66 -1.77 19.68
C LEU A 180 15.34 -1.11 21.01
N ALA A 181 14.67 0.06 20.98
CA ALA A 181 14.30 0.80 22.17
C ALA A 181 13.38 -0.01 23.10
N GLU A 182 13.61 0.12 24.42
CA GLU A 182 12.79 -0.51 25.46
C GLU A 182 11.51 0.27 25.75
N SER A 183 11.55 1.57 25.52
CA SER A 183 10.43 2.48 25.80
C SER A 183 9.23 2.19 24.89
N ASP A 184 8.06 2.00 25.52
CA ASP A 184 6.79 1.91 24.80
C ASP A 184 6.42 3.24 24.13
N ASP A 185 6.90 4.39 24.65
CA ASP A 185 6.68 5.70 24.00
C ASP A 185 7.40 5.77 22.65
N VAL A 186 8.63 5.27 22.57
CA VAL A 186 9.38 5.19 21.31
C VAL A 186 8.67 4.28 20.31
N ARG A 187 8.18 3.13 20.76
CA ARG A 187 7.40 2.22 19.90
C ARG A 187 6.11 2.87 19.42
N ARG A 188 5.36 3.56 20.30
CA ARG A 188 4.16 4.30 19.93
C ARG A 188 4.46 5.42 18.95
N HIS A 189 5.59 6.10 19.07
CA HIS A 189 6.05 7.09 18.11
C HIS A 189 6.33 6.45 16.74
N PHE A 190 7.06 5.34 16.69
CA PHE A 190 7.38 4.62 15.45
C PHE A 190 6.13 4.05 14.76
N TYR A 191 5.07 3.76 15.51
CA TYR A 191 3.78 3.31 14.98
C TYR A 191 2.76 4.46 14.94
N SER A 192 3.19 5.63 14.51
CA SER A 192 2.34 6.80 14.25
C SER A 192 2.61 7.38 12.87
N VAL A 193 1.67 8.16 12.34
CA VAL A 193 1.85 8.81 11.03
C VAL A 193 3.08 9.72 11.05
N SER A 194 3.20 10.61 12.04
CA SER A 194 4.33 11.54 12.13
C SER A 194 5.65 10.83 12.33
N GLY A 195 5.72 9.90 13.30
CA GLY A 195 6.95 9.18 13.59
C GLY A 195 7.43 8.29 12.43
N ASP A 196 6.52 7.64 11.73
CA ASP A 196 6.83 6.85 10.54
C ASP A 196 7.46 7.71 9.42
N ILE A 197 6.90 8.89 9.15
CA ILE A 197 7.44 9.82 8.14
C ILE A 197 8.81 10.35 8.55
N ASP A 198 8.97 10.80 9.80
CA ASP A 198 10.22 11.33 10.32
C ASP A 198 11.34 10.27 10.25
N ILE A 199 11.06 9.06 10.68
CA ILE A 199 12.01 7.95 10.67
C ILE A 199 12.45 7.60 9.25
N LEU A 200 11.51 7.53 8.31
CA LEU A 200 11.82 7.19 6.93
C LEU A 200 12.63 8.30 6.24
N ALA A 201 12.31 9.57 6.51
CA ALA A 201 13.10 10.70 6.01
C ALA A 201 14.54 10.68 6.55
N VAL A 202 14.72 10.49 7.86
CA VAL A 202 16.05 10.34 8.49
C VAL A 202 16.80 9.13 7.92
N THR A 203 16.10 8.01 7.70
CA THR A 203 16.69 6.80 7.13
C THR A 203 17.22 7.04 5.72
N ILE A 204 16.44 7.68 4.87
CA ILE A 204 16.84 8.03 3.50
C ILE A 204 18.07 8.94 3.51
N ARG A 205 18.06 10.03 4.32
CA ARG A 205 19.22 10.93 4.41
C ARG A 205 20.48 10.18 4.87
N LYS A 206 20.39 9.40 5.95
CA LYS A 206 21.54 8.63 6.47
C LYS A 206 22.05 7.60 5.45
N TRP A 207 21.15 6.93 4.72
CA TRP A 207 21.55 6.03 3.65
C TRP A 207 22.34 6.76 2.55
N LEU A 208 21.85 7.93 2.11
CA LEU A 208 22.52 8.77 1.12
C LEU A 208 23.91 9.22 1.57
N GLU A 209 24.07 9.59 2.84
CA GLU A 209 25.36 9.95 3.44
C GLU A 209 26.32 8.76 3.50
N GLN A 210 25.87 7.62 4.00
CA GLN A 210 26.68 6.40 4.16
C GLN A 210 27.19 5.85 2.84
N HIS A 211 26.43 6.04 1.75
CA HIS A 211 26.77 5.51 0.41
C HIS A 211 27.25 6.59 -0.56
N ASN A 212 27.56 7.81 -0.07
CA ASN A 212 28.03 8.94 -0.89
C ASN A 212 27.09 9.29 -2.05
N ARG A 213 25.76 9.25 -1.81
CA ARG A 213 24.73 9.47 -2.83
C ARG A 213 23.95 10.79 -2.66
N LEU A 214 24.45 11.72 -1.83
CA LEU A 214 23.79 13.04 -1.62
C LEU A 214 23.67 13.85 -2.91
N ALA A 215 24.59 13.71 -3.86
CA ALA A 215 24.54 14.39 -5.16
C ALA A 215 23.59 13.72 -6.17
N SER A 216 23.24 12.46 -5.99
CA SER A 216 22.37 11.71 -6.91
C SER A 216 20.98 12.38 -7.02
N PRO A 217 20.32 12.38 -8.19
CA PRO A 217 18.89 12.68 -8.29
C PRO A 217 18.07 11.63 -7.51
N LYS A 218 17.19 12.07 -6.62
CA LYS A 218 16.41 11.21 -5.72
C LYS A 218 14.98 11.10 -6.17
N PHE A 219 14.45 9.87 -6.11
CA PHE A 219 13.06 9.55 -6.42
C PHE A 219 12.46 8.72 -5.29
N ILE A 220 11.17 8.87 -5.04
CA ILE A 220 10.42 8.10 -4.05
C ILE A 220 9.29 7.36 -4.75
N VAL A 221 9.20 6.05 -4.52
CA VAL A 221 8.08 5.22 -4.96
C VAL A 221 7.34 4.71 -3.73
N GLY A 222 6.04 4.96 -3.67
CA GLY A 222 5.19 4.48 -2.60
C GLY A 222 3.94 3.78 -3.12
N GLU A 223 3.60 2.62 -2.53
CA GLU A 223 2.39 1.89 -2.86
C GLU A 223 1.39 1.93 -1.70
N SER A 224 0.10 2.11 -2.03
CA SER A 224 -0.98 2.08 -1.04
C SER A 224 -0.80 3.20 0.02
N TYR A 225 -0.70 2.85 1.30
CA TYR A 225 -0.26 3.77 2.36
C TYR A 225 1.16 4.33 2.08
N GLY A 226 2.01 3.62 1.33
CA GLY A 226 3.27 4.15 0.82
C GLY A 226 3.07 5.32 -0.14
N GLY A 227 1.99 5.32 -0.92
CA GLY A 227 1.58 6.46 -1.74
C GLY A 227 1.17 7.69 -0.91
N PHE A 228 0.61 7.49 0.29
CA PHE A 228 0.39 8.56 1.26
C PHE A 228 1.71 9.03 1.89
N ARG A 229 2.63 8.10 2.18
CA ARG A 229 3.97 8.40 2.70
C ARG A 229 4.81 9.25 1.74
N ALA A 230 4.80 8.92 0.45
CA ALA A 230 5.75 9.47 -0.51
C ALA A 230 5.76 11.01 -0.59
N PRO A 231 4.62 11.72 -0.71
CA PRO A 231 4.59 13.19 -0.63
C PRO A 231 5.05 13.73 0.73
N LYS A 232 4.65 13.08 1.83
CA LYS A 232 5.02 13.50 3.19
C LYS A 232 6.51 13.33 3.45
N ILE A 233 7.10 12.21 3.02
CA ILE A 233 8.56 11.98 3.10
C ILE A 233 9.31 13.00 2.24
N ALA A 234 8.85 13.28 1.01
CA ALA A 234 9.46 14.30 0.17
C ALA A 234 9.44 15.67 0.85
N HIS A 235 8.32 16.03 1.47
CA HIS A 235 8.19 17.28 2.23
C HIS A 235 9.12 17.29 3.45
N ALA A 236 9.15 16.23 4.26
CA ALA A 236 10.03 16.12 5.42
C ALA A 236 11.53 16.16 5.02
N LEU A 237 11.91 15.46 3.95
CA LEU A 237 13.28 15.52 3.41
C LEU A 237 13.68 16.95 3.04
N GLN A 238 12.81 17.71 2.39
CA GLN A 238 13.08 19.09 2.00
C GLN A 238 13.13 20.06 3.21
N GLN A 239 12.20 19.92 4.17
CA GLN A 239 12.03 20.87 5.25
C GLN A 239 12.93 20.61 6.45
N THR A 240 13.18 19.33 6.78
CA THR A 240 13.91 18.94 8.00
C THR A 240 15.27 18.31 7.72
N GLU A 241 15.39 17.54 6.65
CA GLU A 241 16.61 16.78 6.35
C GLU A 241 17.51 17.49 5.30
N ASN A 242 17.09 18.60 4.71
CA ASN A 242 17.79 19.36 3.67
C ASN A 242 18.15 18.53 2.42
N VAL A 243 17.28 17.60 2.04
CA VAL A 243 17.44 16.71 0.90
C VAL A 243 16.35 16.97 -0.14
N GLY A 244 16.73 17.37 -1.35
CA GLY A 244 15.78 17.57 -2.46
C GLY A 244 15.37 16.25 -3.12
N VAL A 245 14.09 16.16 -3.53
CA VAL A 245 13.50 15.02 -4.26
C VAL A 245 13.12 15.47 -5.66
N ARG A 246 13.54 14.73 -6.69
CA ARG A 246 13.31 15.07 -8.10
C ARG A 246 11.98 14.52 -8.63
N GLY A 247 11.49 13.42 -8.08
CA GLY A 247 10.23 12.83 -8.52
C GLY A 247 9.60 11.87 -7.50
N ILE A 248 8.29 11.72 -7.62
CA ILE A 248 7.46 10.86 -6.76
C ILE A 248 6.60 9.98 -7.65
N ALA A 249 6.62 8.66 -7.41
CA ALA A 249 5.66 7.73 -7.99
C ALA A 249 4.73 7.18 -6.89
N MET A 250 3.43 7.32 -7.08
CA MET A 250 2.38 6.89 -6.16
C MET A 250 1.59 5.77 -6.83
N LEU A 251 1.75 4.53 -6.35
CA LEU A 251 1.13 3.33 -6.92
C LEU A 251 -0.08 2.92 -6.09
N SER A 252 -1.25 2.86 -6.71
CA SER A 252 -2.52 2.58 -6.02
C SER A 252 -2.63 3.32 -4.68
N PRO A 253 -2.43 4.66 -4.65
CA PRO A 253 -2.21 5.38 -3.40
C PRO A 253 -3.50 5.57 -2.60
N VAL A 254 -3.38 5.57 -1.28
CA VAL A 254 -4.28 6.33 -0.42
C VAL A 254 -3.78 7.77 -0.42
N ILE A 255 -4.60 8.74 -0.81
CA ILE A 255 -4.23 10.17 -0.78
C ILE A 255 -4.91 10.87 0.40
N ASP A 256 -6.15 10.52 0.69
CA ASP A 256 -6.95 11.11 1.78
C ASP A 256 -7.78 10.01 2.47
N PHE A 257 -7.50 9.78 3.75
CA PHE A 257 -8.21 8.77 4.54
C PHE A 257 -9.65 9.14 4.87
N SER A 258 -10.05 10.42 4.79
CA SER A 258 -11.44 10.83 5.00
C SER A 258 -12.40 10.22 3.98
N TRP A 259 -11.91 9.84 2.80
CA TRP A 259 -12.69 9.19 1.74
C TRP A 259 -13.05 7.73 2.06
N PHE A 260 -12.42 7.15 3.07
CA PHE A 260 -12.73 5.80 3.57
C PHE A 260 -13.69 5.82 4.76
N GLU A 261 -14.05 7.00 5.27
CA GLU A 261 -15.04 7.15 6.33
C GLU A 261 -16.45 6.93 5.75
N GLY A 262 -17.16 5.91 6.27
CA GLY A 262 -18.45 5.46 5.73
C GLY A 262 -19.60 6.50 5.74
N THR A 263 -19.35 7.69 6.28
CA THR A 263 -20.32 8.80 6.35
C THR A 263 -20.31 9.70 5.11
N THR A 264 -19.20 9.71 4.34
CA THR A 264 -19.13 10.54 3.14
C THR A 264 -19.72 9.84 1.91
N PRO A 265 -20.56 10.53 1.10
CA PRO A 265 -21.03 9.99 -0.17
C PRO A 265 -19.89 9.81 -1.20
N LEU A 266 -18.76 10.53 -1.04
CA LEU A 266 -17.62 10.47 -1.96
C LEU A 266 -16.99 9.08 -2.02
N THR A 267 -17.00 8.32 -0.92
CA THR A 267 -16.57 6.91 -0.91
C THR A 267 -17.35 6.09 -1.95
N ARG A 268 -18.67 6.30 -2.05
CA ARG A 268 -19.51 5.56 -2.99
C ARG A 268 -19.30 6.02 -4.43
N VAL A 269 -19.10 7.32 -4.61
CA VAL A 269 -18.76 7.92 -5.91
C VAL A 269 -17.44 7.34 -6.44
N ALA A 270 -16.42 7.28 -5.60
CA ALA A 270 -15.11 6.73 -5.95
C ALA A 270 -15.15 5.24 -6.29
N LEU A 271 -16.01 4.47 -5.60
CA LEU A 271 -16.08 3.02 -5.72
C LEU A 271 -16.86 2.53 -6.96
N LEU A 272 -17.91 3.26 -7.38
CA LEU A 272 -18.83 2.79 -8.42
C LEU A 272 -18.15 2.47 -9.77
N PRO A 273 -17.21 3.30 -10.28
CA PRO A 273 -16.51 2.97 -11.53
C PRO A 273 -15.68 1.70 -11.45
N ALA A 274 -14.95 1.46 -10.34
CA ALA A 274 -14.16 0.25 -10.18
C ALA A 274 -15.05 -1.02 -10.05
N MET A 275 -16.16 -0.96 -9.31
CA MET A 275 -17.16 -2.04 -9.30
C MET A 275 -17.72 -2.31 -10.70
N THR A 276 -17.97 -1.26 -11.48
CA THR A 276 -18.45 -1.40 -12.85
C THR A 276 -17.41 -2.03 -13.76
N ALA A 277 -16.13 -1.67 -13.59
CA ALA A 277 -15.03 -2.31 -14.32
C ALA A 277 -15.01 -3.83 -14.08
N VAL A 278 -15.11 -4.24 -12.81
CA VAL A 278 -15.21 -5.66 -12.42
C VAL A 278 -16.46 -6.32 -13.01
N ALA A 279 -17.61 -5.66 -12.95
CA ALA A 279 -18.87 -6.21 -13.44
C ALA A 279 -18.86 -6.42 -14.96
N ARG A 280 -18.32 -5.46 -15.71
CA ARG A 280 -18.22 -5.50 -17.18
C ARG A 280 -17.03 -6.31 -17.70
N GLY A 281 -16.05 -6.63 -16.84
CA GLY A 281 -14.81 -7.30 -17.23
C GLY A 281 -13.92 -6.45 -18.15
N VAL A 282 -13.96 -5.11 -18.00
CA VAL A 282 -13.17 -4.18 -18.83
C VAL A 282 -11.85 -3.84 -18.15
N THR A 283 -10.83 -3.56 -18.97
CA THR A 283 -9.46 -3.30 -18.53
C THR A 283 -8.96 -1.90 -18.95
N ASP A 284 -9.77 -1.15 -19.68
CA ASP A 284 -9.44 0.21 -20.10
C ASP A 284 -10.43 1.23 -19.51
N ARG A 285 -9.92 2.41 -19.14
CA ARG A 285 -10.72 3.46 -18.52
C ARG A 285 -11.73 4.10 -19.46
N LYS A 286 -11.47 4.13 -20.78
CA LYS A 286 -12.37 4.78 -21.76
C LYS A 286 -13.73 4.09 -21.77
N SER A 287 -13.76 2.77 -21.53
CA SER A 287 -14.98 1.98 -21.41
C SER A 287 -15.83 2.30 -20.17
N LEU A 288 -15.36 3.17 -19.26
CA LEU A 288 -16.04 3.57 -18.05
C LEU A 288 -16.49 5.05 -18.05
N ALA A 289 -16.35 5.75 -19.16
CA ALA A 289 -16.68 7.17 -19.27
C ALA A 289 -18.14 7.47 -18.87
N ASP A 290 -19.07 6.57 -19.20
CA ASP A 290 -20.49 6.67 -18.84
C ASP A 290 -20.72 6.60 -17.33
N VAL A 291 -20.06 5.67 -16.64
CA VAL A 291 -20.20 5.52 -15.19
C VAL A 291 -19.42 6.59 -14.43
N GLU A 292 -18.25 7.04 -14.90
CA GLU A 292 -17.53 8.16 -14.29
C GLU A 292 -18.36 9.45 -14.34
N ALA A 293 -18.96 9.76 -15.48
CA ALA A 293 -19.85 10.91 -15.62
C ALA A 293 -21.12 10.81 -14.74
N TYR A 294 -21.69 9.61 -14.65
CA TYR A 294 -22.81 9.37 -13.75
C TYR A 294 -22.39 9.52 -12.28
N ALA A 295 -21.24 8.99 -11.89
CA ALA A 295 -20.76 8.99 -10.51
C ALA A 295 -20.58 10.42 -9.96
N THR A 296 -19.95 11.31 -10.72
CA THR A 296 -19.74 12.72 -10.32
C THR A 296 -20.97 13.61 -10.55
N GLY A 297 -21.92 13.16 -11.33
CA GLY A 297 -23.16 13.89 -11.67
C GLY A 297 -24.36 13.44 -10.84
N GLN A 298 -25.27 12.70 -11.47
CA GLN A 298 -26.57 12.32 -10.89
C GLN A 298 -26.42 11.41 -9.65
N TYR A 299 -25.44 10.49 -9.64
CA TYR A 299 -25.20 9.61 -8.49
C TYR A 299 -24.90 10.40 -7.23
N LEU A 300 -23.93 11.31 -7.29
CA LEU A 300 -23.59 12.18 -6.15
C LEU A 300 -24.79 13.03 -5.71
N SER A 301 -25.49 13.64 -6.67
CA SER A 301 -26.68 14.46 -6.40
C SER A 301 -27.78 13.67 -5.68
N ASP A 302 -28.07 12.44 -6.11
CA ASP A 302 -29.09 11.61 -5.50
C ASP A 302 -28.61 11.03 -4.15
N LEU A 303 -27.33 10.73 -3.96
CA LEU A 303 -26.78 10.35 -2.65
C LEU A 303 -26.94 11.46 -1.61
N LEU A 304 -26.77 12.73 -2.01
CA LEU A 304 -26.92 13.89 -1.12
C LEU A 304 -28.38 14.12 -0.67
N LYS A 305 -29.37 13.74 -1.46
CA LYS A 305 -30.79 13.77 -1.06
C LYS A 305 -31.10 12.81 0.09
N GLY A 306 -30.29 11.78 0.25
CA GLY A 306 -30.38 10.83 1.33
C GLY A 306 -31.37 9.69 1.11
N PRO A 307 -31.38 8.68 2.02
CA PRO A 307 -32.18 7.47 1.84
C PRO A 307 -33.68 7.65 2.07
N ARG A 308 -34.13 8.83 2.51
CA ARG A 308 -35.58 9.14 2.71
C ARG A 308 -36.23 9.66 1.44
N ASP A 309 -35.48 10.15 0.46
CA ASP A 309 -35.97 10.54 -0.85
C ASP A 309 -36.21 9.29 -1.73
N LYS A 310 -37.50 8.89 -1.82
CA LYS A 310 -37.88 7.65 -2.53
C LYS A 310 -37.58 7.72 -4.02
N GLU A 311 -37.70 8.89 -4.65
CA GLU A 311 -37.40 9.06 -6.08
C GLU A 311 -35.91 8.94 -6.36
N ALA A 312 -35.08 9.59 -5.53
CA ALA A 312 -33.63 9.45 -5.60
C ALA A 312 -33.20 7.98 -5.41
N VAL A 313 -33.74 7.30 -4.38
CA VAL A 313 -33.48 5.87 -4.13
C VAL A 313 -33.91 5.01 -5.31
N GLY A 314 -35.05 5.29 -5.96
CA GLY A 314 -35.50 4.58 -7.15
C GLY A 314 -34.47 4.69 -8.30
N ARG A 315 -34.02 5.91 -8.62
CA ARG A 315 -33.00 6.14 -9.65
C ARG A 315 -31.65 5.50 -9.31
N LEU A 316 -31.21 5.64 -8.04
CA LEU A 316 -29.99 4.99 -7.57
C LEU A 316 -30.07 3.46 -7.72
N THR A 317 -31.22 2.86 -7.35
CA THR A 317 -31.45 1.43 -7.45
C THR A 317 -31.29 0.94 -8.88
N ASP A 318 -31.97 1.57 -9.84
CA ASP A 318 -31.97 1.15 -11.23
C ASP A 318 -30.57 1.29 -11.88
N LYS A 319 -29.92 2.41 -11.64
CA LYS A 319 -28.60 2.69 -12.23
C LYS A 319 -27.49 1.85 -11.63
N VAL A 320 -27.43 1.74 -10.27
CA VAL A 320 -26.41 0.96 -9.60
C VAL A 320 -26.55 -0.54 -9.89
N ALA A 321 -27.80 -1.07 -9.92
CA ALA A 321 -28.03 -2.45 -10.33
C ALA A 321 -27.55 -2.69 -11.77
N GLY A 322 -27.86 -1.76 -12.69
CA GLY A 322 -27.43 -1.85 -14.08
C GLY A 322 -25.90 -1.79 -14.25
N PHE A 323 -25.18 -0.97 -13.47
CA PHE A 323 -23.72 -0.86 -13.54
C PHE A 323 -22.99 -2.03 -12.88
N THR A 324 -23.52 -2.56 -11.76
CA THR A 324 -22.85 -3.59 -10.96
C THR A 324 -23.30 -5.01 -11.30
N GLY A 325 -24.44 -5.18 -11.98
CA GLY A 325 -25.04 -6.49 -12.24
C GLY A 325 -25.64 -7.17 -11.00
N LEU A 326 -25.77 -6.43 -9.88
CA LEU A 326 -26.38 -6.95 -8.66
C LEU A 326 -27.91 -7.01 -8.74
N ASP A 327 -28.50 -7.89 -7.93
CA ASP A 327 -29.95 -7.99 -7.78
C ASP A 327 -30.56 -6.64 -7.40
N ARG A 328 -31.59 -6.22 -8.14
CA ARG A 328 -32.25 -4.92 -7.96
C ARG A 328 -32.85 -4.75 -6.56
N ASN A 329 -33.40 -5.82 -5.96
CA ASN A 329 -33.99 -5.75 -4.64
C ASN A 329 -32.91 -5.60 -3.56
N LEU A 330 -31.74 -6.22 -3.75
CA LEU A 330 -30.58 -5.99 -2.90
C LEU A 330 -30.17 -4.52 -2.94
N VAL A 331 -29.98 -3.97 -4.15
CA VAL A 331 -29.58 -2.55 -4.33
C VAL A 331 -30.62 -1.61 -3.74
N ALA A 332 -31.92 -1.93 -3.86
CA ALA A 332 -33.00 -1.15 -3.26
C ALA A 332 -32.94 -1.14 -1.73
N ARG A 333 -32.70 -2.31 -1.10
CA ARG A 333 -32.52 -2.39 0.37
C ARG A 333 -31.34 -1.57 0.87
N LEU A 334 -30.30 -1.45 0.06
CA LEU A 334 -29.12 -0.64 0.34
C LEU A 334 -29.29 0.83 -0.08
N ALA A 335 -30.46 1.21 -0.58
CA ALA A 335 -30.75 2.55 -1.12
C ALA A 335 -29.66 3.01 -2.13
N GLY A 336 -29.18 2.11 -2.98
CA GLY A 336 -28.14 2.37 -3.96
C GLY A 336 -26.71 2.54 -3.39
N ARG A 337 -26.52 2.29 -2.08
CA ARG A 337 -25.23 2.50 -1.37
C ARG A 337 -24.49 1.19 -1.17
N VAL A 338 -24.16 0.53 -2.26
CA VAL A 338 -23.40 -0.73 -2.25
C VAL A 338 -21.96 -0.48 -1.80
N ASP A 339 -21.45 -1.29 -0.87
CA ASP A 339 -20.02 -1.34 -0.51
C ASP A 339 -19.28 -2.45 -1.26
N ALA A 340 -17.94 -2.38 -1.25
CA ALA A 340 -17.10 -3.31 -2.00
C ALA A 340 -17.26 -4.77 -1.52
N SER A 341 -17.35 -5.01 -0.20
CA SER A 341 -17.48 -6.37 0.35
C SER A 341 -18.81 -7.01 -0.04
N THR A 342 -19.90 -6.25 0.08
CA THR A 342 -21.23 -6.69 -0.39
C THR A 342 -21.22 -6.99 -1.89
N PHE A 343 -20.62 -6.11 -2.71
CA PHE A 343 -20.51 -6.32 -4.15
C PHE A 343 -19.76 -7.61 -4.48
N LEU A 344 -18.57 -7.81 -3.90
CA LEU A 344 -17.71 -8.96 -4.17
C LEU A 344 -18.34 -10.29 -3.76
N ARG A 345 -19.07 -10.28 -2.65
CA ARG A 345 -19.75 -11.48 -2.16
C ARG A 345 -21.00 -11.81 -2.98
N GLU A 346 -21.88 -10.83 -3.16
CA GLU A 346 -23.18 -11.09 -3.81
C GLU A 346 -23.00 -11.41 -5.30
N ARG A 347 -21.98 -10.84 -5.96
CA ARG A 347 -21.63 -11.18 -7.33
C ARG A 347 -21.22 -12.65 -7.50
N GLY A 348 -20.51 -13.22 -6.52
CA GLY A 348 -20.03 -14.61 -6.54
C GLY A 348 -20.95 -15.63 -5.84
N ARG A 349 -22.00 -15.18 -5.13
CA ARG A 349 -22.82 -16.00 -4.21
C ARG A 349 -23.38 -17.26 -4.86
N ASN A 350 -23.96 -17.15 -6.05
CA ASN A 350 -24.56 -18.29 -6.75
C ASN A 350 -23.55 -19.36 -7.19
N GLN A 351 -22.27 -19.02 -7.17
CA GLN A 351 -21.16 -19.91 -7.52
C GLN A 351 -20.35 -20.32 -6.28
N ALA A 352 -20.85 -20.01 -5.07
CA ALA A 352 -20.14 -20.20 -3.81
C ALA A 352 -18.72 -19.58 -3.82
N ARG A 353 -18.58 -18.37 -4.39
CA ARG A 353 -17.32 -17.65 -4.53
C ARG A 353 -17.39 -16.26 -3.91
N VAL A 354 -16.23 -15.76 -3.51
CA VAL A 354 -16.00 -14.38 -3.05
C VAL A 354 -14.88 -13.73 -3.85
N GLY A 355 -15.01 -12.44 -4.11
CA GLY A 355 -13.99 -11.67 -4.81
C GLY A 355 -12.92 -11.11 -3.87
N SER A 356 -11.82 -10.60 -4.47
CA SER A 356 -10.77 -9.88 -3.77
C SER A 356 -11.06 -8.38 -3.75
N LEU A 357 -10.82 -7.75 -2.59
CA LEU A 357 -10.81 -6.29 -2.48
C LEU A 357 -9.59 -5.69 -3.20
N TYR A 358 -8.47 -6.42 -3.19
CA TYR A 358 -7.22 -5.99 -3.82
C TYR A 358 -7.23 -6.13 -5.34
N ASP A 359 -7.98 -7.08 -5.89
CA ASP A 359 -8.27 -7.15 -7.33
C ASP A 359 -9.65 -7.78 -7.54
N GLY A 360 -10.66 -6.97 -7.81
CA GLY A 360 -12.04 -7.42 -7.97
C GLY A 360 -12.26 -8.40 -9.13
N SER A 361 -11.31 -8.55 -10.04
CA SER A 361 -11.31 -9.55 -11.10
C SER A 361 -10.93 -10.96 -10.60
N ILE A 362 -10.35 -11.06 -9.40
CA ILE A 362 -9.92 -12.32 -8.79
C ILE A 362 -10.95 -12.80 -7.76
N SER A 363 -11.22 -14.10 -7.75
CA SER A 363 -12.15 -14.71 -6.79
C SER A 363 -11.67 -16.08 -6.33
N ALA A 364 -12.10 -16.50 -5.12
CA ALA A 364 -11.90 -17.84 -4.58
C ALA A 364 -13.21 -18.43 -4.04
N LEU A 365 -13.16 -19.64 -3.51
CA LEU A 365 -14.31 -20.25 -2.85
C LEU A 365 -14.68 -19.47 -1.58
N ASP A 366 -15.98 -19.24 -1.36
CA ASP A 366 -16.48 -18.68 -0.11
C ASP A 366 -16.35 -19.75 0.99
N PRO A 367 -15.65 -19.48 2.10
CA PRO A 367 -15.55 -20.45 3.19
C PRO A 367 -16.90 -20.71 3.88
N ASN A 368 -17.89 -19.81 3.72
CA ASN A 368 -19.21 -19.91 4.34
C ASN A 368 -20.34 -19.59 3.33
N PRO A 369 -20.48 -20.37 2.23
CA PRO A 369 -21.36 -20.03 1.11
C PRO A 369 -22.85 -19.97 1.48
N ASN A 370 -23.25 -20.73 2.51
CA ASN A 370 -24.64 -20.83 2.97
C ASN A 370 -24.99 -19.86 4.13
N ALA A 371 -24.00 -19.09 4.62
CA ALA A 371 -24.24 -18.15 5.72
C ALA A 371 -24.79 -16.82 5.19
N ILE A 372 -25.58 -16.12 6.03
CA ILE A 372 -26.04 -14.73 5.73
C ILE A 372 -24.83 -13.81 5.68
N GLU A 373 -23.92 -13.92 6.65
CA GLU A 373 -22.65 -13.19 6.71
C GLU A 373 -21.48 -14.18 6.51
N SER A 374 -20.43 -13.74 5.85
CA SER A 374 -19.21 -14.50 5.68
C SER A 374 -18.01 -13.59 5.90
N HIS A 375 -17.01 -14.12 6.57
CA HIS A 375 -15.69 -13.52 6.67
C HIS A 375 -14.72 -14.41 5.92
N TRP A 376 -13.99 -13.84 4.97
CA TRP A 376 -13.02 -14.58 4.17
C TRP A 376 -11.68 -13.88 4.14
N SER A 377 -10.64 -14.67 3.99
CA SER A 377 -9.29 -14.16 3.67
C SER A 377 -9.29 -13.65 2.23
N ASP A 378 -8.66 -12.50 2.01
CA ASP A 378 -8.60 -11.94 0.65
C ASP A 378 -7.85 -12.90 -0.30
N PRO A 379 -8.50 -13.41 -1.35
CA PRO A 379 -7.92 -14.47 -2.18
C PRO A 379 -6.65 -14.04 -2.93
N PHE A 380 -6.46 -12.75 -3.17
CA PHE A 380 -5.25 -12.26 -3.82
C PHE A 380 -4.15 -11.94 -2.79
N LEU A 381 -4.40 -11.05 -1.84
CA LEU A 381 -3.40 -10.63 -0.85
C LEU A 381 -2.90 -11.81 -0.01
N ASP A 382 -3.82 -12.58 0.59
CA ASP A 382 -3.44 -13.67 1.50
C ASP A 382 -2.79 -14.84 0.74
N GLY A 383 -3.12 -15.01 -0.53
CA GLY A 383 -2.44 -15.97 -1.41
C GLY A 383 -0.98 -15.62 -1.68
N LEU A 384 -0.64 -14.33 -1.74
CA LEU A 384 0.72 -13.85 -2.02
C LEU A 384 1.65 -13.84 -0.79
N ARG A 385 1.11 -13.75 0.43
CA ARG A 385 1.91 -13.52 1.65
C ARG A 385 3.00 -14.57 1.87
N ALA A 386 2.65 -15.85 1.85
CA ALA A 386 3.61 -16.91 2.12
C ALA A 386 4.66 -17.04 0.99
N PRO A 387 4.30 -17.06 -0.31
CA PRO A 387 5.28 -17.07 -1.39
C PRO A 387 6.27 -15.90 -1.35
N ILE A 388 5.78 -14.66 -1.14
CA ILE A 388 6.64 -13.47 -1.09
C ILE A 388 7.56 -13.51 0.14
N ALA A 389 7.03 -13.82 1.33
CA ALA A 389 7.85 -13.89 2.54
C ALA A 389 8.96 -14.94 2.42
N SER A 390 8.63 -16.12 1.85
CA SER A 390 9.60 -17.19 1.63
C SER A 390 10.64 -16.83 0.58
N ALA A 391 10.23 -16.18 -0.52
CA ALA A 391 11.15 -15.73 -1.56
C ALA A 391 12.11 -14.64 -1.05
N MET A 392 11.62 -13.68 -0.27
CA MET A 392 12.45 -12.64 0.35
C MET A 392 13.46 -13.25 1.34
N ALA A 393 13.04 -14.22 2.15
CA ALA A 393 13.94 -14.93 3.05
C ALA A 393 15.04 -15.70 2.27
N ASP A 394 14.65 -16.42 1.20
CA ASP A 394 15.59 -17.13 0.34
C ASP A 394 16.60 -16.19 -0.33
N ILE A 395 16.13 -15.10 -0.95
CA ILE A 395 17.00 -14.09 -1.57
C ILE A 395 17.96 -13.52 -0.54
N THR A 396 17.48 -13.11 0.62
CA THR A 396 18.31 -12.50 1.67
C THR A 396 19.43 -13.42 2.13
N VAL A 397 19.12 -14.69 2.42
CA VAL A 397 20.11 -15.64 2.93
C VAL A 397 21.00 -16.17 1.82
N ASN A 398 20.39 -16.62 0.70
CA ASN A 398 21.11 -17.41 -0.30
C ASN A 398 21.75 -16.57 -1.41
N ARG A 399 21.17 -15.42 -1.78
CA ARG A 399 21.74 -14.53 -2.82
C ARG A 399 22.50 -13.37 -2.20
N LEU A 400 21.87 -12.64 -1.26
CA LEU A 400 22.49 -11.47 -0.64
C LEU A 400 23.47 -11.84 0.50
N LYS A 401 23.48 -13.09 0.94
CA LYS A 401 24.41 -13.59 1.98
C LYS A 401 24.34 -12.79 3.29
N TRP A 402 23.19 -12.17 3.59
CA TRP A 402 23.00 -11.43 4.82
C TRP A 402 22.64 -12.38 5.96
N PRO A 403 23.47 -12.48 7.02
CA PRO A 403 23.31 -13.50 8.05
C PRO A 403 22.25 -13.11 9.11
N VAL A 404 21.01 -12.92 8.69
CA VAL A 404 19.89 -12.53 9.57
C VAL A 404 19.47 -13.59 10.58
N GLY A 405 20.08 -14.79 10.54
CA GLY A 405 19.84 -15.88 11.50
C GLY A 405 18.42 -16.41 11.41
N GLU A 406 17.79 -16.57 12.57
CA GLU A 406 16.41 -17.08 12.71
C GLU A 406 15.34 -16.00 12.54
N LEU A 407 15.71 -14.79 12.10
CA LEU A 407 14.75 -13.71 11.92
C LEU A 407 13.80 -14.02 10.76
N ARG A 408 12.52 -13.89 11.03
CA ARG A 408 11.46 -14.02 10.03
C ARG A 408 11.29 -12.71 9.26
N TYR A 409 11.10 -12.80 7.95
CA TYR A 409 10.69 -11.65 7.14
C TYR A 409 9.19 -11.36 7.32
N GLU A 410 8.88 -10.26 7.99
CA GLU A 410 7.49 -9.87 8.29
C GLU A 410 6.88 -9.10 7.11
N ILE A 411 6.43 -9.84 6.09
CA ILE A 411 5.88 -9.22 4.86
C ILE A 411 4.64 -8.37 5.13
N LEU A 412 3.79 -8.79 6.08
CA LEU A 412 2.61 -8.04 6.52
C LEU A 412 2.39 -8.26 8.01
N ASN A 413 2.65 -7.24 8.82
CA ASN A 413 2.54 -7.27 10.26
C ASN A 413 1.25 -6.63 10.78
N ASN A 414 0.25 -7.46 11.05
CA ASN A 414 -1.04 -7.02 11.57
C ASN A 414 -0.97 -6.37 12.97
N GLN A 415 0.11 -6.59 13.74
CA GLN A 415 0.27 -5.92 15.04
C GLN A 415 0.56 -4.43 14.86
N VAL A 416 1.33 -4.06 13.84
CA VAL A 416 1.54 -2.65 13.47
C VAL A 416 0.20 -1.99 13.18
N VAL A 417 -0.64 -2.61 12.34
CA VAL A 417 -1.97 -2.09 11.99
C VAL A 417 -2.83 -1.83 13.24
N ARG A 418 -2.85 -2.80 14.18
CA ARG A 418 -3.66 -2.69 15.41
C ARG A 418 -3.16 -1.62 16.39
N GLN A 419 -1.86 -1.36 16.40
CA GLN A 419 -1.21 -0.40 17.29
C GLN A 419 -1.04 0.98 16.65
N TRP A 420 -1.40 1.13 15.38
CA TRP A 420 -1.14 2.34 14.61
C TRP A 420 -1.88 3.55 15.17
N ASN A 421 -1.13 4.60 15.44
CA ASN A 421 -1.65 5.90 15.83
C ASN A 421 -1.79 6.80 14.60
N TRP A 422 -3.01 7.14 14.27
CA TRP A 422 -3.35 7.99 13.13
C TRP A 422 -3.13 9.49 13.39
N ASP A 423 -2.51 9.89 14.52
CA ASP A 423 -2.25 11.28 14.91
C ASP A 423 -3.50 12.18 14.84
N ARG A 424 -4.67 11.63 15.12
CA ARG A 424 -5.93 12.36 15.07
C ARG A 424 -5.89 13.58 15.98
N GLY A 425 -6.19 14.77 15.41
CA GLY A 425 -6.13 16.06 16.12
C GLY A 425 -4.85 16.86 15.89
N ARG A 426 -3.86 16.33 15.15
CA ARG A 426 -2.65 17.06 14.74
C ARG A 426 -2.63 17.45 13.26
N GLY A 427 -3.73 17.25 12.55
CA GLY A 427 -3.86 17.56 11.13
C GLY A 427 -4.83 16.61 10.42
N THR A 428 -5.01 16.78 9.13
CA THR A 428 -5.80 15.90 8.28
C THR A 428 -4.93 14.70 7.89
N ASN A 429 -5.53 13.49 7.92
CA ASN A 429 -4.87 12.28 7.40
C ASN A 429 -4.96 12.27 5.87
N GLU A 430 -4.36 13.26 5.22
CA GLU A 430 -4.25 13.40 3.78
C GLU A 430 -2.81 13.80 3.41
N SER A 431 -2.42 13.54 2.18
CA SER A 431 -1.08 13.86 1.65
C SER A 431 -1.12 14.77 0.41
N LEU A 432 -2.32 15.19 0.00
CA LEU A 432 -2.48 16.09 -1.15
C LEU A 432 -1.90 17.46 -0.87
N SER A 433 -2.01 17.94 0.38
CA SER A 433 -1.43 19.22 0.81
C SER A 433 0.10 19.21 0.79
N ASP A 434 0.72 18.11 1.24
CA ASP A 434 2.18 17.93 1.15
C ASP A 434 2.65 17.90 -0.30
N LEU A 435 1.92 17.16 -1.16
CA LEU A 435 2.19 17.09 -2.59
C LEU A 435 2.08 18.47 -3.26
N ARG A 436 1.03 19.23 -2.91
CA ARG A 436 0.79 20.60 -3.40
C ARG A 436 1.91 21.54 -3.02
N GLN A 437 2.38 21.49 -1.76
CA GLN A 437 3.49 22.32 -1.29
C GLN A 437 4.80 21.97 -1.99
N ALA A 438 5.10 20.68 -2.15
CA ALA A 438 6.29 20.22 -2.84
C ALA A 438 6.31 20.65 -4.32
N LEU A 439 5.17 20.52 -5.02
CA LEU A 439 5.01 20.97 -6.41
C LEU A 439 5.12 22.48 -6.57
N ALA A 440 4.63 23.26 -5.59
CA ALA A 440 4.70 24.71 -5.62
C ALA A 440 6.13 25.20 -5.37
N LEU A 441 6.88 24.51 -4.51
CA LEU A 441 8.25 24.89 -4.15
C LEU A 441 9.26 24.55 -5.25
N ASP A 442 9.15 23.36 -5.85
CA ASP A 442 10.11 22.88 -6.86
C ASP A 442 9.45 22.74 -8.24
N PRO A 443 9.78 23.63 -9.22
CA PRO A 443 9.25 23.56 -10.58
C PRO A 443 9.76 22.33 -11.36
N HIS A 444 10.77 21.63 -10.85
CA HIS A 444 11.35 20.44 -11.47
C HIS A 444 10.82 19.14 -10.91
N LEU A 445 10.06 19.19 -9.79
CA LEU A 445 9.44 18.01 -9.22
C LEU A 445 8.41 17.41 -10.18
N ARG A 446 8.48 16.13 -10.42
CA ARG A 446 7.55 15.35 -11.24
C ARG A 446 6.82 14.31 -10.42
N VAL A 447 5.58 14.03 -10.78
CA VAL A 447 4.72 13.09 -10.07
C VAL A 447 4.06 12.13 -11.06
N LEU A 448 4.17 10.85 -10.78
CA LEU A 448 3.46 9.79 -11.45
C LEU A 448 2.46 9.17 -10.47
N VAL A 449 1.18 9.13 -10.82
CA VAL A 449 0.16 8.39 -10.08
C VAL A 449 -0.37 7.28 -10.97
N MET A 450 -0.25 6.02 -10.53
CA MET A 450 -0.76 4.87 -11.27
C MET A 450 -1.69 4.04 -10.40
N SER A 451 -2.80 3.60 -10.95
CA SER A 451 -3.80 2.78 -10.25
C SER A 451 -4.34 1.66 -11.13
N GLY A 452 -4.61 0.51 -10.53
CA GLY A 452 -5.31 -0.58 -11.20
C GLY A 452 -6.81 -0.31 -11.31
N ILE A 453 -7.40 -0.65 -12.46
CA ILE A 453 -8.80 -0.35 -12.78
C ILE A 453 -9.80 -1.15 -11.93
N THR A 454 -9.41 -2.33 -11.42
CA THR A 454 -10.23 -3.22 -10.59
C THR A 454 -9.85 -3.20 -9.11
N ASP A 455 -9.06 -2.21 -8.67
CA ASP A 455 -8.75 -1.95 -7.27
C ASP A 455 -10.00 -1.46 -6.53
N LEU A 456 -10.44 -2.20 -5.52
CA LEU A 456 -11.61 -1.85 -4.68
C LEU A 456 -11.21 -1.39 -3.27
N ILE A 457 -9.90 -1.32 -2.97
CA ILE A 457 -9.33 -0.75 -1.74
C ILE A 457 -9.05 0.74 -1.95
N THR A 458 -8.17 1.07 -2.90
CA THR A 458 -7.75 2.44 -3.21
C THR A 458 -8.13 2.74 -4.66
N THR A 459 -9.42 2.95 -4.86
CA THR A 459 -10.00 3.03 -6.21
C THR A 459 -9.34 4.12 -7.05
N TYR A 460 -9.04 3.80 -8.32
CA TYR A 460 -8.43 4.74 -9.26
C TYR A 460 -9.21 6.05 -9.37
N PHE A 461 -10.55 5.97 -9.33
CA PHE A 461 -11.39 7.15 -9.52
C PHE A 461 -11.36 8.09 -8.31
N GLY A 462 -11.21 7.55 -7.09
CA GLY A 462 -10.97 8.35 -5.90
C GLY A 462 -9.64 9.10 -5.98
N SER A 463 -8.57 8.41 -6.33
CA SER A 463 -7.25 9.03 -6.54
C SER A 463 -7.28 10.09 -7.64
N LYS A 464 -7.97 9.80 -8.75
CA LYS A 464 -8.14 10.77 -9.84
C LYS A 464 -8.84 12.04 -9.38
N MET A 465 -9.99 11.93 -8.72
CA MET A 465 -10.74 13.10 -8.25
C MET A 465 -9.93 13.97 -7.31
N LEU A 466 -9.06 13.38 -6.47
CA LEU A 466 -8.17 14.11 -5.58
C LEU A 466 -7.03 14.80 -6.34
N VAL A 467 -6.38 14.09 -7.27
CA VAL A 467 -5.30 14.65 -8.09
C VAL A 467 -5.80 15.79 -8.98
N ASP A 468 -7.02 15.71 -9.49
CA ASP A 468 -7.66 16.78 -10.28
C ASP A 468 -7.88 18.09 -9.48
N GLN A 469 -7.76 18.05 -8.14
CA GLN A 469 -7.82 19.26 -7.30
C GLN A 469 -6.47 19.97 -7.17
N LEU A 470 -5.40 19.43 -7.75
CA LEU A 470 -4.11 20.10 -7.77
C LEU A 470 -4.14 21.28 -8.73
N PRO A 471 -3.62 22.45 -8.32
CA PRO A 471 -3.42 23.59 -9.24
C PRO A 471 -2.44 23.25 -10.36
N ALA A 472 -2.62 23.85 -11.52
CA ALA A 472 -1.79 23.63 -12.70
C ALA A 472 -0.42 24.33 -12.62
N TYR A 473 0.29 24.31 -11.55
CA TYR A 473 1.58 24.97 -11.30
C TYR A 473 2.55 25.10 -12.51
N GLY A 474 2.23 25.97 -13.45
CA GLY A 474 2.99 26.19 -14.70
C GLY A 474 2.73 25.10 -15.74
N ASP A 475 3.39 23.96 -15.64
CA ASP A 475 3.20 22.82 -16.56
C ASP A 475 2.39 21.70 -15.88
N ALA A 476 1.12 21.55 -16.25
CA ALA A 476 0.24 20.53 -15.74
C ALA A 476 0.75 19.08 -16.01
N ARG A 477 1.59 18.90 -17.04
CA ARG A 477 2.20 17.59 -17.39
C ARG A 477 3.21 17.10 -16.36
N ARG A 478 3.56 17.91 -15.35
CA ARG A 478 4.39 17.47 -14.22
C ARG A 478 3.69 16.42 -13.35
N VAL A 479 2.36 16.35 -13.39
CA VAL A 479 1.56 15.33 -12.70
C VAL A 479 0.88 14.45 -13.74
N ARG A 480 1.37 13.23 -13.88
CA ARG A 480 0.81 12.21 -14.78
C ARG A 480 -0.06 11.25 -13.98
N PHE A 481 -1.26 10.98 -14.47
CA PHE A 481 -2.20 10.03 -13.89
C PHE A 481 -2.53 8.93 -14.87
N GLU A 482 -2.28 7.67 -14.50
CA GLU A 482 -2.52 6.51 -15.35
C GLU A 482 -3.39 5.46 -14.66
N VAL A 483 -4.23 4.82 -15.45
CA VAL A 483 -5.04 3.66 -15.05
C VAL A 483 -4.68 2.49 -15.94
N VAL A 484 -4.32 1.37 -15.31
CA VAL A 484 -3.83 0.17 -15.98
C VAL A 484 -4.70 -1.05 -15.64
N PRO A 485 -4.63 -2.13 -16.44
CA PRO A 485 -5.28 -3.40 -16.11
C PRO A 485 -4.81 -3.93 -14.74
N GLY A 486 -5.73 -4.51 -13.97
CA GLY A 486 -5.44 -5.13 -12.66
C GLY A 486 -5.98 -4.36 -11.49
N GLY A 487 -5.71 -4.88 -10.29
CA GLY A 487 -6.14 -4.33 -9.01
C GLY A 487 -5.08 -3.50 -8.30
N HIS A 488 -5.02 -3.61 -6.99
CA HIS A 488 -4.14 -2.84 -6.10
C HIS A 488 -2.66 -3.04 -6.43
N MET A 489 -2.24 -4.30 -6.56
CA MET A 489 -0.91 -4.68 -7.03
C MET A 489 -0.96 -4.98 -8.54
N PHE A 490 -1.34 -3.97 -9.35
CA PHE A 490 -1.53 -4.10 -10.80
C PHE A 490 -0.26 -4.64 -11.50
N TYR A 491 0.90 -4.36 -10.97
CA TYR A 491 2.20 -4.87 -11.45
C TYR A 491 2.34 -6.40 -11.36
N SER A 492 1.41 -7.09 -10.71
CA SER A 492 1.32 -8.56 -10.77
C SER A 492 1.05 -9.07 -12.19
N ARG A 493 0.49 -8.21 -13.07
CA ARG A 493 0.27 -8.48 -14.48
C ARG A 493 1.46 -8.02 -15.31
N ASP A 494 1.88 -8.83 -16.29
CA ASP A 494 3.08 -8.56 -17.09
C ASP A 494 2.93 -7.28 -17.93
N ASP A 495 1.77 -7.05 -18.56
CA ASP A 495 1.47 -5.85 -19.35
C ASP A 495 1.45 -4.57 -18.49
N ALA A 496 0.79 -4.61 -17.34
CA ALA A 496 0.73 -3.47 -16.43
C ALA A 496 2.09 -3.18 -15.79
N ARG A 497 2.91 -4.22 -15.52
CA ARG A 497 4.27 -4.03 -15.01
C ARG A 497 5.21 -3.44 -16.07
N ALA A 498 5.09 -3.84 -17.34
CA ALA A 498 5.81 -3.21 -18.44
C ALA A 498 5.45 -1.73 -18.58
N THR A 499 4.15 -1.39 -18.48
CA THR A 499 3.68 0.00 -18.46
C THR A 499 4.25 0.77 -17.28
N LEU A 500 4.29 0.17 -16.07
CA LEU A 500 4.89 0.78 -14.88
C LEU A 500 6.40 1.06 -15.07
N ARG A 501 7.16 0.11 -15.66
CA ARG A 501 8.58 0.31 -15.98
C ARG A 501 8.77 1.49 -16.91
N ASP A 502 7.98 1.58 -17.97
CA ASP A 502 8.14 2.64 -18.99
C ASP A 502 7.73 4.01 -18.44
N ALA A 503 6.61 4.10 -17.71
CA ALA A 503 6.19 5.31 -17.01
C ALA A 503 7.20 5.76 -15.93
N GLY A 504 7.79 4.80 -15.20
CA GLY A 504 8.86 5.05 -14.23
C GLY A 504 10.14 5.57 -14.88
N ARG A 505 10.51 5.03 -16.06
CA ARG A 505 11.63 5.54 -16.85
C ARG A 505 11.40 6.98 -17.28
N ASP A 506 10.22 7.30 -17.80
CA ASP A 506 9.86 8.64 -18.23
C ASP A 506 9.92 9.64 -17.05
N LEU A 507 9.42 9.24 -15.87
CA LEU A 507 9.52 10.03 -14.65
C LEU A 507 10.98 10.37 -14.31
N ILE A 508 11.87 9.36 -14.35
CA ILE A 508 13.27 9.48 -13.92
C ILE A 508 14.11 10.21 -14.96
N GLU A 509 14.00 9.86 -16.23
CA GLU A 509 14.75 10.48 -17.33
C GLU A 509 14.20 11.85 -17.71
N GLY A 510 13.01 12.18 -17.23
CA GLY A 510 12.40 13.47 -17.47
C GLY A 510 11.80 13.61 -18.86
N ARG A 511 11.46 12.50 -19.49
CA ARG A 511 10.75 12.52 -20.78
C ARG A 511 9.34 13.04 -20.60
N ARG A 512 8.84 13.73 -21.60
CA ARG A 512 7.46 14.23 -21.65
C ARG A 512 6.62 13.32 -22.53
N GLU A 513 5.33 13.18 -22.21
CA GLU A 513 4.40 12.50 -23.14
C GLU A 513 4.48 13.14 -24.52
N GLY A 514 4.88 12.34 -25.52
CA GLY A 514 4.94 12.76 -26.92
C GLY A 514 6.31 13.24 -27.41
N GLU A 515 7.39 13.07 -26.63
CA GLU A 515 8.79 13.23 -27.09
C GLU A 515 9.42 11.90 -27.51
#